data_ebc627100a73d2e28dffd5fa63796cd1
#
_entry.id   ebc627100a73d2e28dffd5fa63796cd1
#
_cell.length_a   1.000
_cell.length_b   1.000
_cell.length_c   1.000
_cell.angle_alpha   90.00
_cell.angle_beta   90.00
_cell.angle_gamma   90.00
#
_symmetry.space_group_name_H-M   'P 1'
#
loop_
_entity.id
_entity.type
_entity.pdbx_description
1 polymer ?
#
loop_
_entity_poly.entity_id
_entity_poly.type
_entity_poly.pdbx_seq_one_letter_code
_entity_poly.pdbx_strand_id
1 'polypeptide(L)'
;MSKLNLKSGLIIGDGARSFEIEKVTNDMIYIRGSQENKPLRFIPVRLINILIDALNDNKITLEDISRNYRSENQLPHLFDELQINLDKYILGYDSTIKKICEYIIENHLPLSECRKLYTLSILSKPFLLLAGISGTGKTRFIREQAKLTGAFNDTYCLTSVRPDWHEPSDLLGYISRLNGQAEYVTTDVLQFIAKAWRGIADSNELVIEDKQAERLIVRGERDAIEKVKPYWLCLDEMNLAPVEQYFADYLSVLETREWHWEGDDFTYSCDALLKSATINELDDKSKLKLKKELGFENANYEELWQLICKYGLSIPFNLIVAGTVNMDETTHGFSRKVIDRALSFDFGEFFPNDYDEFFAPNSRHKSLSYPILSHATQADLDSTFDLDGKKSIDFLKSVNSVLKNTPFELAYRALNELLLAIVSAQPQDIKTLHAVWDDFLMCKVLPRIEGDQDKLGNNPSLLEKLSDLLKKTFGDDFWSKEQARPDLYRERITADNTADEDKIILVACRSRIKINWMQERLDKASFTSFWP
;
A
#
# COMPACT_ATOMS: atom_id res chain seq x y z
N MET A 1 2.22 18.59 1.00
CA MET A 1 3.13 19.24 1.96
C MET A 1 2.32 20.12 2.87
N SER A 2 2.15 19.69 4.07
CA SER A 2 1.96 20.60 5.19
C SER A 2 2.14 19.77 6.45
N LYS A 3 3.39 19.67 6.78
CA LYS A 3 3.86 19.21 8.09
C LYS A 3 3.13 20.03 9.14
N LEU A 4 2.79 19.40 10.25
CA LEU A 4 2.61 20.15 11.49
C LEU A 4 3.66 21.26 11.44
N ASN A 5 3.28 22.52 11.36
CA ASN A 5 4.22 23.61 11.09
C ASN A 5 5.14 23.90 12.30
N LEU A 6 5.44 22.83 13.05
CA LEU A 6 6.49 22.77 14.02
C LEU A 6 7.80 22.61 13.24
N LYS A 7 8.44 23.75 12.98
CA LYS A 7 9.72 23.75 12.25
C LYS A 7 10.82 23.15 13.13
N SER A 8 11.73 22.39 12.54
CA SER A 8 13.01 22.05 13.17
C SER A 8 13.72 23.36 13.60
N GLY A 9 14.26 23.39 14.80
CA GLY A 9 14.82 24.59 15.40
C GLY A 9 13.82 25.45 16.17
N LEU A 10 12.53 25.08 16.25
CA LEU A 10 11.55 25.80 17.04
C LEU A 10 11.75 25.54 18.53
N ILE A 11 11.95 26.62 19.31
CA ILE A 11 12.06 26.54 20.77
C ILE A 11 10.69 26.89 21.38
N ILE A 12 10.16 25.96 22.18
CA ILE A 12 8.90 26.13 22.91
C ILE A 12 9.17 26.23 24.40
N GLY A 13 8.69 27.30 25.03
CA GLY A 13 8.85 27.57 26.47
C GLY A 13 9.99 28.52 26.77
N ASP A 14 10.15 28.89 28.04
CA ASP A 14 11.09 29.92 28.51
C ASP A 14 12.19 29.30 29.42
N GLY A 15 13.44 29.71 29.19
CA GLY A 15 14.60 29.39 30.03
C GLY A 15 14.84 27.90 30.24
N ALA A 16 15.09 27.48 31.48
CA ALA A 16 15.41 26.07 31.84
C ALA A 16 14.25 25.09 31.62
N ARG A 17 13.07 25.57 31.28
CA ARG A 17 11.87 24.74 30.97
C ARG A 17 11.50 24.78 29.49
N SER A 18 12.39 25.25 28.62
CA SER A 18 12.24 25.21 27.18
C SER A 18 12.76 23.90 26.60
N PHE A 19 12.28 23.56 25.41
CA PHE A 19 12.79 22.49 24.58
C PHE A 19 12.79 22.93 23.12
N GLU A 20 13.71 22.38 22.37
CA GLU A 20 13.82 22.60 20.94
C GLU A 20 13.21 21.41 20.19
N ILE A 21 12.41 21.68 19.15
CA ILE A 21 11.96 20.67 18.21
C ILE A 21 13.10 20.43 17.23
N GLU A 22 13.77 19.29 17.39
CA GLU A 22 14.92 18.96 16.55
C GLU A 22 14.48 18.46 15.17
N LYS A 23 13.45 17.64 15.13
CA LYS A 23 12.89 17.08 13.90
C LYS A 23 11.40 16.78 14.11
N VAL A 24 10.60 16.95 13.07
CA VAL A 24 9.20 16.48 13.02
C VAL A 24 9.09 15.58 11.82
N THR A 25 8.73 14.33 12.06
CA THR A 25 8.34 13.35 11.02
C THR A 25 6.83 13.23 10.98
N ASN A 26 6.31 12.41 10.08
CA ASN A 26 4.88 12.17 9.98
C ASN A 26 4.32 11.52 11.25
N ASP A 27 5.13 10.70 11.92
CA ASP A 27 4.71 9.87 13.04
C ASP A 27 5.23 10.39 14.38
N MET A 28 6.34 11.13 14.39
CA MET A 28 7.06 11.49 15.61
C MET A 28 7.53 12.94 15.60
N ILE A 29 7.45 13.57 16.78
CA ILE A 29 8.08 14.85 17.09
C ILE A 29 9.32 14.56 17.95
N TYR A 30 10.49 14.87 17.43
CA TYR A 30 11.76 14.72 18.14
C TYR A 30 12.10 16.00 18.86
N ILE A 31 12.34 15.91 20.16
CA ILE A 31 12.58 17.08 21.02
C ILE A 31 13.88 16.91 21.81
N ARG A 32 14.61 18.02 21.95
CA ARG A 32 15.80 18.12 22.81
C ARG A 32 15.53 19.13 23.92
N GLY A 33 15.73 18.75 25.17
CA GLY A 33 15.64 19.67 26.29
C GLY A 33 16.79 20.68 26.27
N SER A 34 16.55 21.89 26.79
CA SER A 34 17.52 23.01 26.84
C SER A 34 18.84 22.74 27.59
N GLN A 35 19.03 21.60 28.20
CA GLN A 35 20.28 21.18 28.85
C GLN A 35 21.05 20.22 27.94
N GLU A 36 22.29 20.54 27.60
CA GLU A 36 23.15 19.90 26.59
C GLU A 36 23.39 18.40 26.71
N ASN A 37 23.00 17.72 27.80
CA ASN A 37 23.28 16.29 28.03
C ASN A 37 22.02 15.43 28.21
N LYS A 38 20.84 15.88 27.80
CA LYS A 38 19.64 15.02 27.86
C LYS A 38 19.47 14.22 26.57
N PRO A 39 19.09 12.93 26.68
CA PRO A 39 18.83 12.13 25.48
C PRO A 39 17.70 12.74 24.65
N LEU A 40 17.80 12.56 23.34
CA LEU A 40 16.73 12.90 22.39
C LEU A 40 15.44 12.17 22.82
N ARG A 41 14.34 12.87 22.84
CA ARG A 41 13.02 12.35 23.22
C ARG A 41 12.10 12.45 22.02
N PHE A 42 11.12 11.57 21.95
CA PHE A 42 10.15 11.56 20.85
C PHE A 42 8.72 11.48 21.40
N ILE A 43 7.80 12.16 20.73
CA ILE A 43 6.36 12.16 21.02
C ILE A 43 5.63 11.76 19.75
N PRO A 44 4.76 10.76 19.79
CA PRO A 44 3.95 10.39 18.64
C PRO A 44 3.03 11.55 18.21
N VAL A 45 3.05 11.90 16.93
CA VAL A 45 2.17 12.93 16.35
C VAL A 45 0.72 12.60 16.60
N ARG A 46 0.36 11.31 16.52
CA ARG A 46 -0.98 10.82 16.82
C ARG A 46 -1.46 11.17 18.22
N LEU A 47 -0.61 11.04 19.23
CA LEU A 47 -0.98 11.40 20.60
C LEU A 47 -1.35 12.89 20.70
N ILE A 48 -0.58 13.76 20.05
CA ILE A 48 -0.87 15.18 20.02
C ILE A 48 -2.20 15.46 19.33
N ASN A 49 -2.49 14.80 18.21
CA ASN A 49 -3.75 14.96 17.47
C ASN A 49 -4.96 14.55 18.32
N ILE A 50 -4.89 13.39 18.99
CA ILE A 50 -5.96 12.91 19.87
C ILE A 50 -6.23 13.90 21.01
N LEU A 51 -5.19 14.43 21.62
CA LEU A 51 -5.32 15.40 22.72
C LEU A 51 -5.93 16.72 22.23
N ILE A 52 -5.55 17.18 21.03
CA ILE A 52 -6.10 18.40 20.46
C ILE A 52 -7.58 18.20 20.04
N ASP A 53 -7.92 17.07 19.45
CA ASP A 53 -9.31 16.74 19.14
C ASP A 53 -10.17 16.71 20.42
N ALA A 54 -9.68 16.07 21.49
CA ALA A 54 -10.37 16.04 22.77
C ALA A 54 -10.47 17.42 23.44
N LEU A 55 -9.48 18.30 23.26
CA LEU A 55 -9.54 19.71 23.71
C LEU A 55 -10.57 20.51 22.90
N ASN A 56 -10.59 20.36 21.59
CA ASN A 56 -11.56 21.04 20.71
C ASN A 56 -12.99 20.60 20.98
N ASP A 57 -13.20 19.31 21.30
CA ASP A 57 -14.50 18.74 21.67
C ASP A 57 -14.92 19.06 23.13
N ASN A 58 -14.12 19.82 23.87
CA ASN A 58 -14.31 20.11 25.31
C ASN A 58 -14.40 18.85 26.20
N LYS A 59 -13.83 17.73 25.77
CA LYS A 59 -13.76 16.48 26.56
C LYS A 59 -12.70 16.55 27.65
N ILE A 60 -11.64 17.32 27.42
CA ILE A 60 -10.54 17.56 28.35
C ILE A 60 -10.14 19.04 28.30
N THR A 61 -9.38 19.49 29.30
CA THR A 61 -8.77 20.84 29.34
C THR A 61 -7.26 20.74 29.27
N LEU A 62 -6.58 21.85 28.92
CA LEU A 62 -5.11 21.93 28.95
C LEU A 62 -4.53 21.64 30.35
N GLU A 63 -5.30 21.89 31.41
CA GLU A 63 -4.91 21.58 32.79
C GLU A 63 -4.93 20.07 33.05
N ASP A 64 -5.84 19.34 32.42
CA ASP A 64 -5.92 17.88 32.53
C ASP A 64 -4.67 17.21 31.96
N ILE A 65 -4.07 17.76 30.90
CA ILE A 65 -2.83 17.25 30.30
C ILE A 65 -1.61 17.47 31.24
N SER A 66 -1.69 18.41 32.19
CA SER A 66 -0.58 18.71 33.13
C SER A 66 -0.66 17.99 34.47
N ARG A 67 -1.77 17.32 34.77
CA ARG A 67 -1.97 16.56 36.02
C ARG A 67 -1.55 15.10 35.82
N ASN A 68 -0.94 14.52 36.85
CA ASN A 68 -0.45 13.14 36.84
C ASN A 68 -1.56 12.16 36.41
N TYR A 69 -1.37 11.44 35.33
CA TYR A 69 -2.32 10.54 34.68
C TYR A 69 -2.91 9.43 35.57
N ARG A 70 -2.41 9.24 36.78
CA ARG A 70 -2.74 8.09 37.62
C ARG A 70 -3.89 8.29 38.59
N SER A 71 -4.48 9.47 38.67
CA SER A 71 -5.56 9.73 39.61
C SER A 71 -6.60 10.70 39.08
N GLU A 72 -7.82 10.25 38.89
CA GLU A 72 -9.07 11.00 38.86
C GLU A 72 -9.41 11.84 37.60
N ASN A 73 -8.70 11.73 36.48
CA ASN A 73 -8.97 12.48 35.27
C ASN A 73 -9.69 11.66 34.18
N GLN A 74 -10.40 12.33 33.28
CA GLN A 74 -11.06 11.71 32.12
C GLN A 74 -10.07 11.16 31.09
N LEU A 75 -8.80 11.57 31.15
CA LEU A 75 -7.74 11.10 30.25
C LEU A 75 -7.53 9.57 30.29
N PRO A 76 -7.48 8.90 31.43
CA PRO A 76 -7.39 7.43 31.46
C PRO A 76 -8.53 6.76 30.70
N HIS A 77 -9.76 7.24 30.86
CA HIS A 77 -10.91 6.70 30.13
C HIS A 77 -10.82 6.95 28.63
N LEU A 78 -10.40 8.14 28.20
CA LEU A 78 -10.20 8.46 26.79
C LEU A 78 -9.13 7.55 26.16
N PHE A 79 -8.07 7.24 26.90
CA PHE A 79 -7.00 6.38 26.42
C PHE A 79 -7.34 4.89 26.49
N ASP A 80 -8.12 4.47 27.50
CA ASP A 80 -8.67 3.12 27.58
C ASP A 80 -9.65 2.85 26.43
N GLU A 81 -10.52 3.80 26.11
CA GLU A 81 -11.42 3.73 24.94
C GLU A 81 -10.63 3.65 23.62
N LEU A 82 -9.49 4.33 23.52
CA LEU A 82 -8.63 4.34 22.34
C LEU A 82 -7.58 3.22 22.35
N GLN A 83 -7.53 2.40 23.42
CA GLN A 83 -6.57 1.30 23.61
C GLN A 83 -5.09 1.72 23.40
N ILE A 84 -4.74 2.91 23.86
CA ILE A 84 -3.36 3.42 23.78
C ILE A 84 -2.63 3.00 25.04
N ASN A 85 -1.49 2.30 24.90
CA ASN A 85 -0.62 1.96 26.03
C ASN A 85 0.20 3.19 26.46
N LEU A 86 -0.36 3.91 27.44
CA LEU A 86 0.22 5.13 27.98
C LEU A 86 1.57 4.94 28.70
N ASP A 87 1.78 3.80 29.32
CA ASP A 87 2.99 3.54 30.11
C ASP A 87 4.27 3.61 29.25
N LYS A 88 4.13 3.34 27.94
CA LYS A 88 5.25 3.39 27.00
C LYS A 88 5.63 4.83 26.57
N TYR A 89 4.67 5.77 26.55
CA TYR A 89 4.86 7.08 25.89
C TYR A 89 4.86 8.30 26.82
N ILE A 90 4.33 8.21 28.04
CA ILE A 90 3.91 9.39 28.80
C ILE A 90 4.66 9.60 30.13
N LEU A 91 5.41 8.64 30.63
CA LEU A 91 6.17 8.80 31.89
C LEU A 91 7.17 9.97 31.81
N GLY A 92 6.78 11.14 32.34
CA GLY A 92 7.62 12.31 32.50
C GLY A 92 7.55 13.39 31.42
N TYR A 93 6.53 13.37 30.53
CA TYR A 93 6.40 14.31 29.40
C TYR A 93 5.23 15.31 29.49
N ASP A 94 4.43 15.25 30.54
CA ASP A 94 3.16 15.96 30.67
C ASP A 94 3.27 17.47 30.34
N SER A 95 4.29 18.13 30.90
CA SER A 95 4.50 19.56 30.67
C SER A 95 4.95 19.88 29.23
N THR A 96 5.63 18.94 28.57
CA THR A 96 6.12 19.12 27.19
C THR A 96 4.97 18.92 26.20
N ILE A 97 4.18 17.90 26.39
CA ILE A 97 2.98 17.61 25.57
C ILE A 97 1.98 18.76 25.68
N LYS A 98 1.71 19.24 26.92
CA LYS A 98 0.85 20.41 27.14
C LYS A 98 1.32 21.62 26.34
N LYS A 99 2.60 21.96 26.39
CA LYS A 99 3.15 23.11 25.67
C LYS A 99 3.08 22.96 24.15
N ILE A 100 3.23 21.76 23.62
CA ILE A 100 3.05 21.48 22.19
C ILE A 100 1.59 21.70 21.81
N CYS A 101 0.63 21.20 22.59
CA CYS A 101 -0.79 21.42 22.35
C CYS A 101 -1.17 22.90 22.44
N GLU A 102 -0.68 23.62 23.48
CA GLU A 102 -0.86 25.08 23.64
C GLU A 102 -0.36 25.83 22.40
N TYR A 103 0.88 25.53 21.96
CA TYR A 103 1.47 26.18 20.78
C TYR A 103 0.66 25.92 19.50
N ILE A 104 0.18 24.71 19.29
CA ILE A 104 -0.63 24.35 18.10
C ILE A 104 -1.96 25.11 18.12
N ILE A 105 -2.63 25.19 19.27
CA ILE A 105 -3.91 25.89 19.42
C ILE A 105 -3.72 27.42 19.24
N GLU A 106 -2.74 28.00 19.93
CA GLU A 106 -2.48 29.45 19.88
C GLU A 106 -2.09 29.96 18.49
N ASN A 107 -1.40 29.14 17.72
CA ASN A 107 -0.96 29.49 16.36
C ASN A 107 -1.94 29.05 15.26
N HIS A 108 -3.11 28.51 15.62
CA HIS A 108 -4.12 28.00 14.69
C HIS A 108 -3.52 27.07 13.63
N LEU A 109 -2.60 26.20 14.04
CA LEU A 109 -1.95 25.27 13.10
C LEU A 109 -2.99 24.24 12.63
N PRO A 110 -3.20 24.08 11.31
CA PRO A 110 -4.24 23.24 10.80
C PRO A 110 -3.91 21.76 11.04
N LEU A 111 -4.70 21.12 11.90
CA LEU A 111 -4.64 19.68 12.17
C LEU A 111 -5.01 18.83 10.95
N SER A 112 -5.84 19.42 10.05
CA SER A 112 -6.23 18.81 8.78
C SER A 112 -5.03 18.44 7.91
N GLU A 113 -3.87 19.07 8.13
CA GLU A 113 -2.65 18.81 7.38
C GLU A 113 -1.86 17.62 7.92
N CYS A 114 -1.94 17.30 9.21
CA CYS A 114 -1.43 16.04 9.75
C CYS A 114 -2.28 14.85 9.30
N ARG A 115 -3.58 15.05 9.08
CA ARG A 115 -4.48 14.01 8.52
C ARG A 115 -4.30 13.81 7.01
N LYS A 116 -3.88 14.82 6.26
CA LYS A 116 -3.62 14.71 4.80
C LYS A 116 -2.45 13.78 4.45
N LEU A 117 -1.52 13.56 5.35
CA LEU A 117 -0.41 12.60 5.15
C LEU A 117 -0.86 11.13 5.15
N TYR A 118 -2.03 10.84 5.74
CA TYR A 118 -2.65 9.50 5.66
C TYR A 118 -3.61 9.31 4.48
N THR A 119 -3.73 10.28 3.58
CA THR A 119 -4.65 10.21 2.43
C THR A 119 -4.10 9.45 1.22
N LEU A 120 -2.82 9.11 1.21
CA LEU A 120 -2.28 8.15 0.24
C LEU A 120 -2.57 6.76 0.76
N SER A 121 -3.55 6.07 0.20
CA SER A 121 -3.76 4.65 0.46
C SER A 121 -2.55 3.91 -0.09
N ILE A 122 -1.63 3.55 0.80
CA ILE A 122 -0.44 2.76 0.44
C ILE A 122 -0.92 1.34 0.12
N LEU A 123 -0.57 0.87 -1.05
CA LEU A 123 -0.87 -0.50 -1.44
C LEU A 123 -0.01 -1.47 -0.63
N SER A 124 -0.58 -2.59 -0.21
CA SER A 124 0.21 -3.66 0.42
C SER A 124 1.08 -4.42 -0.59
N LYS A 125 0.79 -4.28 -1.89
CA LYS A 125 1.55 -4.86 -2.99
C LYS A 125 1.61 -3.94 -4.21
N PRO A 126 2.72 -3.96 -5.00
CA PRO A 126 2.87 -3.14 -6.19
C PRO A 126 2.33 -3.81 -7.47
N PHE A 127 1.70 -4.97 -7.37
CA PHE A 127 1.07 -5.67 -8.48
C PHE A 127 -0.41 -5.86 -8.22
N LEU A 128 -1.24 -5.26 -9.07
CA LEU A 128 -2.70 -5.26 -8.99
C LEU A 128 -3.29 -6.10 -10.14
N LEU A 129 -4.32 -6.87 -9.85
CA LEU A 129 -5.20 -7.46 -10.85
C LEU A 129 -6.58 -6.83 -10.74
N LEU A 130 -7.00 -6.12 -11.76
CA LEU A 130 -8.32 -5.49 -11.85
C LEU A 130 -9.19 -6.34 -12.76
N ALA A 131 -9.99 -7.21 -12.16
CA ALA A 131 -10.83 -8.14 -12.90
C ALA A 131 -12.30 -7.70 -12.86
N GLY A 132 -13.03 -7.97 -13.94
CA GLY A 132 -14.44 -7.63 -14.06
C GLY A 132 -14.90 -7.61 -15.51
N ILE A 133 -16.19 -7.32 -15.71
CA ILE A 133 -16.84 -7.26 -17.02
C ILE A 133 -16.16 -6.17 -17.89
N SER A 134 -16.15 -6.38 -19.21
CA SER A 134 -15.63 -5.38 -20.15
C SER A 134 -16.42 -4.06 -20.06
N GLY A 135 -15.73 -2.93 -20.24
CA GLY A 135 -16.37 -1.60 -20.20
C GLY A 135 -16.59 -1.00 -18.80
N THR A 136 -16.22 -1.68 -17.70
CA THR A 136 -16.41 -1.16 -16.32
C THR A 136 -15.43 -0.04 -15.93
N GLY A 137 -14.44 0.28 -16.77
CA GLY A 137 -13.52 1.39 -16.52
C GLY A 137 -12.20 1.01 -15.85
N LYS A 138 -11.79 -0.25 -15.86
CA LYS A 138 -10.54 -0.74 -15.26
C LYS A 138 -9.30 0.05 -15.73
N THR A 139 -9.09 0.14 -17.04
CA THR A 139 -7.98 0.90 -17.65
C THR A 139 -8.08 2.40 -17.34
N ARG A 140 -9.31 2.94 -17.31
CA ARG A 140 -9.56 4.34 -16.92
C ARG A 140 -9.15 4.60 -15.48
N PHE A 141 -9.44 3.68 -14.55
CA PHE A 141 -9.04 3.80 -13.15
C PHE A 141 -7.52 3.98 -13.00
N ILE A 142 -6.71 3.13 -13.67
CA ILE A 142 -5.25 3.21 -13.62
C ILE A 142 -4.77 4.55 -14.19
N ARG A 143 -5.38 4.98 -15.30
CA ARG A 143 -5.09 6.26 -15.95
C ARG A 143 -5.39 7.45 -15.02
N GLU A 144 -6.52 7.42 -14.30
CA GLU A 144 -6.86 8.48 -13.33
C GLU A 144 -5.88 8.48 -12.14
N GLN A 145 -5.45 7.31 -11.64
CA GLN A 145 -4.41 7.23 -10.61
C GLN A 145 -3.10 7.88 -11.07
N ALA A 146 -2.66 7.61 -12.28
CA ALA A 146 -1.46 8.25 -12.85
C ALA A 146 -1.62 9.78 -13.00
N LYS A 147 -2.81 10.28 -13.36
CA LYS A 147 -3.07 11.72 -13.45
C LYS A 147 -2.91 12.44 -12.11
N LEU A 148 -3.22 11.78 -10.99
CA LEU A 148 -3.07 12.36 -9.65
C LEU A 148 -1.61 12.67 -9.31
N THR A 149 -0.64 12.10 -10.02
CA THR A 149 0.79 12.43 -9.85
C THR A 149 1.17 13.82 -10.35
N GLY A 150 0.30 14.47 -11.15
CA GLY A 150 0.58 15.73 -11.85
C GLY A 150 1.57 15.60 -13.02
N ALA A 151 2.01 14.39 -13.37
CA ALA A 151 3.00 14.11 -14.42
C ALA A 151 2.57 12.93 -15.31
N PHE A 152 1.31 12.90 -15.70
CA PHE A 152 0.66 11.79 -16.40
C PHE A 152 1.48 11.23 -17.58
N ASN A 153 2.03 12.09 -18.45
CA ASN A 153 2.81 11.67 -19.62
C ASN A 153 4.12 10.95 -19.25
N ASP A 154 4.59 11.16 -18.03
CA ASP A 154 5.82 10.54 -17.53
C ASP A 154 5.56 9.30 -16.68
N THR A 155 4.45 9.30 -15.95
CA THR A 155 4.16 8.30 -14.91
C THR A 155 3.14 7.25 -15.33
N TYR A 156 2.72 7.23 -16.62
CA TYR A 156 1.78 6.26 -17.15
C TYR A 156 2.30 5.58 -18.41
N CYS A 157 2.19 4.26 -18.45
CA CYS A 157 2.45 3.44 -19.63
C CYS A 157 1.30 2.45 -19.81
N LEU A 158 0.72 2.42 -21.00
CA LEU A 158 -0.30 1.45 -21.40
C LEU A 158 0.32 0.48 -22.40
N THR A 159 0.31 -0.80 -22.08
CA THR A 159 0.78 -1.86 -22.95
C THR A 159 -0.32 -2.90 -23.10
N SER A 160 -0.83 -3.07 -24.32
CA SER A 160 -1.79 -4.13 -24.61
C SER A 160 -1.07 -5.46 -24.77
N VAL A 161 -1.50 -6.45 -24.00
CA VAL A 161 -0.98 -7.81 -24.10
C VAL A 161 -1.50 -8.44 -25.39
N ARG A 162 -0.65 -9.19 -26.08
CA ARG A 162 -1.01 -9.85 -27.33
C ARG A 162 -1.19 -11.35 -27.11
N PRO A 163 -2.09 -12.01 -27.84
CA PRO A 163 -2.32 -13.45 -27.71
C PRO A 163 -1.11 -14.34 -28.03
N ASP A 164 -0.14 -13.80 -28.75
CA ASP A 164 1.10 -14.46 -29.14
C ASP A 164 2.25 -14.36 -28.12
N TRP A 165 2.01 -13.69 -27.00
CA TRP A 165 3.01 -13.60 -25.92
C TRP A 165 3.16 -14.91 -25.16
N HIS A 166 4.37 -15.48 -25.17
CA HIS A 166 4.64 -16.77 -24.52
C HIS A 166 5.94 -16.77 -23.69
N GLU A 167 6.77 -15.76 -23.83
CA GLU A 167 8.08 -15.70 -23.17
C GLU A 167 8.31 -14.36 -22.46
N PRO A 168 9.14 -14.31 -21.43
CA PRO A 168 9.51 -13.05 -20.77
C PRO A 168 10.13 -12.00 -21.72
N SER A 169 10.69 -12.46 -22.82
CA SER A 169 11.23 -11.60 -23.91
C SER A 169 10.16 -10.73 -24.58
N ASP A 170 8.91 -11.18 -24.61
CA ASP A 170 7.79 -10.40 -25.15
C ASP A 170 7.50 -9.14 -24.31
N LEU A 171 7.74 -9.25 -23.01
CA LEU A 171 7.56 -8.15 -22.05
C LEU A 171 8.81 -7.28 -21.92
N LEU A 172 9.99 -7.89 -21.82
CA LEU A 172 11.22 -7.24 -21.39
C LEU A 172 12.21 -6.96 -22.54
N GLY A 173 12.02 -7.63 -23.68
CA GLY A 173 12.95 -7.59 -24.79
C GLY A 173 13.97 -8.74 -24.76
N TYR A 174 14.83 -8.76 -25.78
CA TYR A 174 15.76 -9.87 -26.00
C TYR A 174 17.03 -9.45 -26.75
N ILE A 175 18.06 -10.29 -26.72
CA ILE A 175 19.25 -10.11 -27.56
C ILE A 175 18.99 -10.67 -28.95
N SER A 176 19.10 -9.80 -29.96
CA SER A 176 19.09 -10.16 -31.38
C SER A 176 20.54 -10.26 -31.91
N ARG A 177 20.80 -11.25 -32.75
CA ARG A 177 22.09 -11.44 -33.45
C ARG A 177 21.94 -11.46 -34.98
N LEU A 178 20.84 -10.94 -35.49
CA LEU A 178 20.50 -10.96 -36.91
C LEU A 178 21.57 -10.26 -37.79
N ASN A 179 22.23 -9.23 -37.25
CA ASN A 179 23.26 -8.46 -37.97
C ASN A 179 24.68 -8.94 -37.65
N GLY A 180 24.86 -10.13 -37.07
CA GLY A 180 26.17 -10.67 -36.70
C GLY A 180 26.78 -10.05 -35.42
N GLN A 181 26.12 -9.08 -34.81
CA GLN A 181 26.47 -8.48 -33.52
C GLN A 181 25.29 -8.66 -32.54
N ALA A 182 25.60 -8.78 -31.25
CA ALA A 182 24.57 -8.85 -30.23
C ALA A 182 24.00 -7.43 -30.02
N GLU A 183 22.70 -7.25 -30.25
CA GLU A 183 21.95 -6.03 -29.95
C GLU A 183 20.78 -6.38 -29.04
N TYR A 184 20.54 -5.55 -28.03
CA TYR A 184 19.34 -5.71 -27.21
C TYR A 184 18.17 -4.96 -27.84
N VAL A 185 17.09 -5.68 -28.09
CA VAL A 185 15.82 -5.11 -28.58
C VAL A 185 14.95 -4.81 -27.37
N THR A 186 14.76 -3.55 -27.07
CA THR A 186 13.98 -3.07 -25.93
C THR A 186 12.48 -3.08 -26.22
N THR A 187 11.67 -3.12 -25.16
CA THR A 187 10.22 -2.95 -25.19
C THR A 187 9.84 -1.65 -24.49
N ASP A 188 8.61 -1.16 -24.74
CA ASP A 188 8.08 0.00 -24.04
C ASP A 188 8.02 -0.24 -22.52
N VAL A 189 7.78 -1.48 -22.10
CA VAL A 189 7.75 -1.87 -20.68
C VAL A 189 9.13 -1.71 -20.05
N LEU A 190 10.18 -2.24 -20.67
CA LEU A 190 11.55 -2.11 -20.14
C LEU A 190 12.01 -0.64 -20.09
N GLN A 191 11.68 0.13 -21.14
CA GLN A 191 11.98 1.57 -21.18
C GLN A 191 11.24 2.33 -20.09
N PHE A 192 9.99 1.93 -19.79
CA PHE A 192 9.20 2.54 -18.70
C PHE A 192 9.75 2.17 -17.31
N ILE A 193 10.21 0.94 -17.10
CA ILE A 193 10.91 0.54 -15.87
C ILE A 193 12.17 1.39 -15.68
N ALA A 194 12.97 1.58 -16.73
CA ALA A 194 14.14 2.46 -16.70
C ALA A 194 13.75 3.93 -16.42
N LYS A 195 12.61 4.41 -16.94
CA LYS A 195 12.08 5.74 -16.67
C LYS A 195 11.71 5.92 -15.19
N ALA A 196 11.13 4.91 -14.56
CA ALA A 196 10.83 4.94 -13.13
C ALA A 196 12.11 5.01 -12.28
N TRP A 197 13.18 4.34 -12.68
CA TRP A 197 14.51 4.46 -12.07
C TRP A 197 15.09 5.87 -12.18
N ARG A 198 14.95 6.53 -13.34
CA ARG A 198 15.36 7.94 -13.49
C ARG A 198 14.56 8.85 -12.56
N GLY A 199 13.24 8.58 -12.37
CA GLY A 199 12.42 9.31 -11.42
C GLY A 199 12.89 9.19 -9.96
N ILE A 200 13.51 8.09 -9.58
CA ILE A 200 14.19 7.93 -8.28
C ILE A 200 15.46 8.77 -8.25
N ALA A 201 16.31 8.69 -9.28
CA ALA A 201 17.57 9.46 -9.37
C ALA A 201 17.34 10.97 -9.38
N ASP A 202 16.25 11.44 -9.99
CA ASP A 202 15.90 12.87 -10.06
C ASP A 202 15.41 13.44 -8.72
N SER A 203 15.16 12.62 -7.71
CA SER A 203 14.70 13.09 -6.40
C SER A 203 15.75 13.89 -5.63
N ASN A 204 17.04 13.77 -5.97
CA ASN A 204 18.21 14.40 -5.36
C ASN A 204 18.38 14.18 -3.84
N GLU A 205 17.49 13.48 -3.19
CA GLU A 205 17.51 13.16 -1.76
C GLU A 205 17.78 11.69 -1.50
N LEU A 206 17.76 10.88 -2.56
CA LEU A 206 18.03 9.45 -2.51
C LEU A 206 19.41 9.14 -3.06
N VAL A 207 20.12 8.25 -2.38
CA VAL A 207 21.43 7.75 -2.81
C VAL A 207 21.24 6.37 -3.43
N ILE A 208 21.77 6.20 -4.64
CA ILE A 208 21.81 4.91 -5.31
C ILE A 208 23.25 4.42 -5.25
N GLU A 209 23.46 3.28 -4.58
CA GLU A 209 24.81 2.79 -4.27
C GLU A 209 24.94 1.27 -4.35
N ASP A 210 26.18 0.77 -4.21
CA ASP A 210 26.52 -0.65 -4.31
C ASP A 210 27.14 -1.25 -3.03
N LYS A 211 27.01 -0.61 -1.87
CA LYS A 211 27.71 -1.06 -0.66
C LYS A 211 27.33 -2.48 -0.24
N GLN A 212 28.30 -3.37 -0.30
CA GLN A 212 28.35 -4.72 0.28
C GLN A 212 27.33 -5.75 -0.21
N ALA A 213 26.40 -5.39 -1.09
CA ALA A 213 25.47 -6.33 -1.68
C ALA A 213 25.77 -6.50 -3.17
N GLU A 214 25.55 -7.68 -3.71
CA GLU A 214 25.61 -7.96 -5.15
C GLU A 214 24.41 -7.37 -5.91
N ARG A 215 23.81 -6.27 -5.42
CA ARG A 215 22.56 -5.66 -5.87
C ARG A 215 22.67 -4.15 -5.92
N LEU A 216 21.82 -3.55 -6.76
CA LEU A 216 21.56 -2.12 -6.74
C LEU A 216 20.73 -1.75 -5.50
N ILE A 217 21.20 -0.81 -4.69
CA ILE A 217 20.55 -0.38 -3.46
C ILE A 217 20.15 1.08 -3.58
N VAL A 218 18.91 1.39 -3.17
CA VAL A 218 18.46 2.77 -2.95
C VAL A 218 18.40 3.01 -1.46
N ARG A 219 18.93 4.15 -1.02
CA ARG A 219 18.97 4.56 0.38
C ARG A 219 18.47 5.99 0.55
N GLY A 220 17.81 6.27 1.65
CA GLY A 220 17.35 7.62 1.99
C GLY A 220 16.51 7.67 3.25
N GLU A 221 15.99 8.82 3.55
CA GLU A 221 15.04 9.02 4.64
C GLU A 221 13.59 8.89 4.16
N ARG A 222 12.67 8.61 5.08
CA ARG A 222 11.22 8.47 4.82
C ARG A 222 10.64 9.66 4.05
N ASP A 223 11.02 10.88 4.45
CA ASP A 223 10.54 12.12 3.80
C ASP A 223 10.94 12.22 2.32
N ALA A 224 12.04 11.59 1.93
CA ALA A 224 12.50 11.57 0.55
C ALA A 224 11.61 10.69 -0.35
N ILE A 225 11.03 9.61 0.20
CA ILE A 225 10.11 8.72 -0.54
C ILE A 225 8.86 9.48 -1.00
N GLU A 226 8.32 10.38 -0.17
CA GLU A 226 7.10 11.14 -0.49
C GLU A 226 7.26 12.03 -1.72
N LYS A 227 8.49 12.39 -2.08
CA LYS A 227 8.83 13.19 -3.26
C LYS A 227 8.95 12.36 -4.54
N VAL A 228 9.07 11.05 -4.41
CA VAL A 228 9.16 10.13 -5.55
C VAL A 228 7.76 9.76 -6.01
N LYS A 229 7.44 10.13 -7.25
CA LYS A 229 6.12 9.86 -7.84
C LYS A 229 5.93 8.37 -8.14
N PRO A 230 4.71 7.83 -7.94
CA PRO A 230 4.38 6.50 -8.41
C PRO A 230 4.30 6.45 -9.94
N TYR A 231 4.86 5.40 -10.54
CA TYR A 231 4.81 5.08 -11.96
C TYR A 231 3.82 3.94 -12.18
N TRP A 232 2.88 4.11 -13.08
CA TRP A 232 1.79 3.18 -13.34
C TRP A 232 1.96 2.49 -14.69
N LEU A 233 2.32 1.21 -14.67
CA LEU A 233 2.33 0.35 -15.84
C LEU A 233 0.99 -0.39 -15.91
N CYS A 234 0.23 -0.11 -16.96
CA CYS A 234 -1.02 -0.80 -17.25
C CYS A 234 -0.77 -1.89 -18.31
N LEU A 235 -0.92 -3.15 -17.92
CA LEU A 235 -0.98 -4.30 -18.85
C LEU A 235 -2.45 -4.56 -19.17
N ASP A 236 -2.88 -4.08 -20.33
CA ASP A 236 -4.27 -4.16 -20.73
C ASP A 236 -4.59 -5.54 -21.31
N GLU A 237 -5.73 -6.11 -20.88
CA GLU A 237 -6.17 -7.46 -21.23
C GLU A 237 -5.10 -8.53 -20.91
N MET A 238 -4.57 -8.48 -19.69
CA MET A 238 -3.42 -9.28 -19.26
C MET A 238 -3.62 -10.79 -19.49
N ASN A 239 -4.85 -11.28 -19.48
CA ASN A 239 -5.21 -12.68 -19.65
C ASN A 239 -5.44 -13.12 -21.11
N LEU A 240 -5.16 -12.27 -22.11
CA LEU A 240 -5.14 -12.70 -23.52
C LEU A 240 -4.01 -13.71 -23.81
N ALA A 241 -2.95 -13.69 -23.04
CA ALA A 241 -1.84 -14.64 -23.10
C ALA A 241 -1.63 -15.32 -21.74
N PRO A 242 -0.96 -16.49 -21.67
CA PRO A 242 -0.65 -17.15 -20.41
C PRO A 242 0.27 -16.31 -19.54
N VAL A 243 -0.28 -15.66 -18.51
CA VAL A 243 0.45 -14.71 -17.64
C VAL A 243 1.66 -15.34 -16.96
N GLU A 244 1.55 -16.60 -16.53
CA GLU A 244 2.63 -17.35 -15.92
C GLU A 244 3.81 -17.66 -16.84
N GLN A 245 3.69 -17.41 -18.14
CA GLN A 245 4.76 -17.57 -19.11
C GLN A 245 5.46 -16.26 -19.38
N TYR A 246 4.79 -15.29 -20.01
CA TYR A 246 5.42 -14.02 -20.37
C TYR A 246 5.77 -13.12 -19.18
N PHE A 247 5.08 -13.27 -18.06
CA PHE A 247 5.28 -12.48 -16.85
C PHE A 247 6.11 -13.21 -15.77
N ALA A 248 6.63 -14.40 -16.08
CA ALA A 248 7.33 -15.29 -15.13
C ALA A 248 8.52 -14.61 -14.43
N ASP A 249 9.38 -13.97 -15.19
CA ASP A 249 10.59 -13.33 -14.67
C ASP A 249 10.23 -12.14 -13.78
N TYR A 250 9.25 -11.33 -14.18
CA TYR A 250 8.75 -10.24 -13.36
C TYR A 250 8.20 -10.72 -12.02
N LEU A 251 7.34 -11.76 -12.04
CA LEU A 251 6.79 -12.36 -10.84
C LEU A 251 7.86 -12.93 -9.90
N SER A 252 8.91 -13.52 -10.47
CA SER A 252 9.99 -14.08 -9.66
C SER A 252 10.82 -12.98 -9.00
N VAL A 253 11.18 -11.95 -9.73
CA VAL A 253 11.94 -10.81 -9.24
C VAL A 253 11.13 -9.97 -8.25
N LEU A 254 9.81 -9.85 -8.44
CA LEU A 254 8.91 -9.14 -7.54
C LEU A 254 8.98 -9.64 -6.08
N GLU A 255 9.23 -10.94 -5.89
CA GLU A 255 9.36 -11.58 -4.57
C GLU A 255 10.69 -11.27 -3.86
N THR A 256 11.68 -10.77 -4.60
CA THR A 256 13.01 -10.44 -4.07
C THR A 256 13.14 -8.99 -3.61
N ARG A 257 12.04 -8.22 -3.66
CA ARG A 257 12.00 -6.85 -3.16
C ARG A 257 12.14 -6.84 -1.64
N GLU A 258 13.10 -6.09 -1.16
CA GLU A 258 13.40 -5.97 0.26
C GLU A 258 13.47 -4.50 0.67
N TRP A 259 12.71 -4.17 1.70
CA TRP A 259 12.79 -2.91 2.42
C TRP A 259 13.38 -3.19 3.80
N HIS A 260 14.35 -2.42 4.18
CA HIS A 260 14.93 -2.46 5.51
C HIS A 260 14.90 -1.05 6.09
N TRP A 261 14.33 -0.91 7.29
CA TRP A 261 14.15 0.35 7.99
C TRP A 261 14.95 0.37 9.27
N GLU A 262 15.69 1.46 9.50
CA GLU A 262 16.38 1.78 10.76
C GLU A 262 15.93 3.16 11.22
N GLY A 263 14.85 3.20 12.03
CA GLY A 263 14.17 4.46 12.34
C GLY A 263 13.51 5.06 11.10
N ASP A 264 13.92 6.27 10.71
CA ASP A 264 13.44 6.94 9.50
C ASP A 264 14.29 6.66 8.26
N ASP A 265 15.46 6.03 8.42
CA ASP A 265 16.31 5.65 7.31
C ASP A 265 15.86 4.34 6.69
N PHE A 266 15.88 4.25 5.37
CA PHE A 266 15.56 3.04 4.66
C PHE A 266 16.64 2.61 3.69
N THR A 267 16.64 1.32 3.39
CA THR A 267 17.28 0.75 2.22
C THR A 267 16.27 -0.07 1.43
N TYR A 268 16.33 0.03 0.11
CA TYR A 268 15.55 -0.79 -0.81
C TYR A 268 16.48 -1.52 -1.76
N SER A 269 16.24 -2.80 -1.97
CA SER A 269 16.94 -3.62 -2.96
C SER A 269 15.99 -4.61 -3.63
N CYS A 270 16.39 -5.08 -4.82
CA CYS A 270 15.65 -6.07 -5.59
C CYS A 270 16.61 -6.76 -6.57
N ASP A 271 16.38 -8.04 -6.88
CA ASP A 271 17.13 -8.73 -7.91
C ASP A 271 16.95 -8.09 -9.29
N ALA A 272 17.92 -8.31 -10.17
CA ALA A 272 17.88 -7.75 -11.51
C ALA A 272 16.85 -8.46 -12.40
N LEU A 273 15.98 -7.67 -13.02
CA LEU A 273 15.05 -8.09 -14.06
C LEU A 273 15.79 -8.24 -15.41
N LEU A 274 16.55 -7.22 -15.80
CA LEU A 274 17.54 -7.31 -16.87
C LEU A 274 18.92 -7.54 -16.25
N LYS A 275 19.46 -8.75 -16.42
CA LYS A 275 20.70 -9.17 -15.77
C LYS A 275 21.92 -8.43 -16.31
N SER A 276 22.88 -8.13 -15.44
CA SER A 276 24.16 -7.51 -15.83
C SER A 276 24.93 -8.35 -16.86
N ALA A 277 24.88 -9.68 -16.76
CA ALA A 277 25.49 -10.57 -17.74
C ALA A 277 24.97 -10.31 -19.16
N THR A 278 23.65 -10.12 -19.32
CA THR A 278 23.00 -9.81 -20.60
C THR A 278 23.49 -8.46 -21.15
N ILE A 279 23.65 -7.44 -20.30
CA ILE A 279 24.17 -6.12 -20.71
C ILE A 279 25.64 -6.24 -21.09
N ASN A 280 26.43 -7.03 -20.35
CA ASN A 280 27.86 -7.16 -20.57
C ASN A 280 28.25 -8.05 -21.79
N GLU A 281 27.28 -8.80 -22.32
CA GLU A 281 27.43 -9.54 -23.58
C GLU A 281 27.47 -8.61 -24.82
N LEU A 282 26.91 -7.38 -24.68
CA LEU A 282 26.87 -6.39 -25.74
C LEU A 282 28.23 -5.71 -25.94
N ASP A 283 28.59 -5.41 -27.18
CA ASP A 283 29.71 -4.56 -27.48
C ASP A 283 29.46 -3.09 -27.09
N ASP A 284 30.49 -2.25 -27.10
CA ASP A 284 30.39 -0.86 -26.66
C ASP A 284 29.34 -0.06 -27.44
N LYS A 285 29.21 -0.33 -28.75
CA LYS A 285 28.23 0.35 -29.60
C LYS A 285 26.80 -0.05 -29.23
N SER A 286 26.57 -1.34 -29.05
CA SER A 286 25.26 -1.88 -28.65
C SER A 286 24.90 -1.48 -27.23
N LYS A 287 25.86 -1.39 -26.30
CA LYS A 287 25.67 -0.83 -24.97
C LYS A 287 25.26 0.65 -25.02
N LEU A 288 25.92 1.44 -25.86
CA LEU A 288 25.56 2.84 -26.02
C LEU A 288 24.17 3.01 -26.62
N LYS A 289 23.78 2.15 -27.56
CA LYS A 289 22.41 2.10 -28.09
C LYS A 289 21.40 1.78 -27.01
N LEU A 290 21.64 0.74 -26.22
CA LEU A 290 20.79 0.35 -25.10
C LEU A 290 20.65 1.48 -24.07
N LYS A 291 21.78 2.11 -23.69
CA LYS A 291 21.80 3.27 -22.80
C LYS A 291 20.88 4.38 -23.30
N LYS A 292 20.93 4.68 -24.60
CA LYS A 292 20.10 5.68 -25.24
C LYS A 292 18.61 5.30 -25.22
N GLU A 293 18.26 4.07 -25.62
CA GLU A 293 16.89 3.59 -25.65
C GLU A 293 16.25 3.57 -24.24
N LEU A 294 17.03 3.26 -23.21
CA LEU A 294 16.61 3.33 -21.82
C LEU A 294 16.62 4.75 -21.24
N GLY A 295 17.11 5.76 -22.01
CA GLY A 295 17.07 7.18 -21.64
C GLY A 295 18.13 7.62 -20.62
N PHE A 296 19.25 6.89 -20.50
CA PHE A 296 20.35 7.23 -19.59
C PHE A 296 21.47 8.04 -20.25
N GLU A 297 21.21 8.72 -21.39
CA GLU A 297 22.24 9.52 -22.10
C GLU A 297 22.67 10.78 -21.33
N ASN A 298 21.79 11.34 -20.48
CA ASN A 298 22.11 12.52 -19.69
C ASN A 298 23.23 12.21 -18.70
N ALA A 299 24.20 13.12 -18.57
CA ALA A 299 25.33 13.00 -17.65
C ALA A 299 24.89 12.78 -16.18
N ASN A 300 23.72 13.29 -15.77
CA ASN A 300 23.16 13.09 -14.44
C ASN A 300 22.86 11.61 -14.13
N TYR A 301 22.68 10.76 -15.15
CA TYR A 301 22.40 9.34 -14.98
C TYR A 301 23.63 8.46 -15.24
N GLU A 302 24.82 9.03 -15.44
CA GLU A 302 26.04 8.25 -15.76
C GLU A 302 26.36 7.26 -14.64
N GLU A 303 26.34 7.71 -13.39
CA GLU A 303 26.61 6.85 -12.23
C GLU A 303 25.57 5.72 -12.12
N LEU A 304 24.28 6.04 -12.27
CA LEU A 304 23.21 5.05 -12.28
C LEU A 304 23.39 4.03 -13.41
N TRP A 305 23.78 4.47 -14.61
CA TRP A 305 24.04 3.58 -15.73
C TRP A 305 25.21 2.62 -15.46
N GLN A 306 26.29 3.09 -14.84
CA GLN A 306 27.43 2.24 -14.45
C GLN A 306 26.99 1.18 -13.43
N LEU A 307 26.17 1.56 -12.47
CA LEU A 307 25.61 0.63 -11.49
C LEU A 307 24.67 -0.40 -12.15
N ILE A 308 23.85 0.02 -13.12
CA ILE A 308 23.01 -0.90 -13.90
C ILE A 308 23.88 -1.88 -14.73
N CYS A 309 24.95 -1.44 -15.34
CA CYS A 309 25.87 -2.32 -16.05
C CYS A 309 26.53 -3.35 -15.11
N LYS A 310 26.77 -2.98 -13.87
CA LYS A 310 27.41 -3.82 -12.85
C LYS A 310 26.43 -4.82 -12.21
N TYR A 311 25.23 -4.39 -11.87
CA TYR A 311 24.26 -5.18 -11.08
C TYR A 311 23.02 -5.62 -11.86
N GLY A 312 22.78 -5.04 -13.03
CA GLY A 312 21.54 -5.19 -13.79
C GLY A 312 20.48 -4.16 -13.44
N LEU A 313 19.41 -4.12 -14.22
CA LEU A 313 18.24 -3.27 -13.99
C LEU A 313 17.20 -4.04 -13.20
N SER A 314 16.94 -3.63 -11.97
CA SER A 314 15.95 -4.24 -11.07
C SER A 314 14.60 -3.54 -11.15
N ILE A 315 13.58 -4.04 -10.42
CA ILE A 315 12.29 -3.38 -10.30
C ILE A 315 12.45 -2.16 -9.37
N PRO A 316 12.16 -0.93 -9.81
CA PRO A 316 12.19 0.25 -8.95
C PRO A 316 11.02 0.25 -7.96
N PHE A 317 11.21 0.79 -6.76
CA PHE A 317 10.21 0.73 -5.70
C PHE A 317 8.93 1.52 -6.02
N ASN A 318 9.04 2.57 -6.83
CA ASN A 318 7.97 3.45 -7.23
C ASN A 318 7.13 2.95 -8.43
N LEU A 319 7.39 1.74 -8.92
CA LEU A 319 6.63 1.14 -10.01
C LEU A 319 5.45 0.33 -9.46
N ILE A 320 4.27 0.63 -9.96
CA ILE A 320 3.04 -0.14 -9.74
C ILE A 320 2.62 -0.74 -11.07
N VAL A 321 2.48 -2.06 -11.10
CA VAL A 321 1.94 -2.77 -12.27
C VAL A 321 0.49 -3.11 -12.01
N ALA A 322 -0.39 -2.78 -12.94
CA ALA A 322 -1.80 -3.12 -12.88
C ALA A 322 -2.23 -3.82 -14.16
N GLY A 323 -2.63 -5.08 -14.03
CA GLY A 323 -3.20 -5.86 -15.11
C GLY A 323 -4.72 -5.71 -15.15
N THR A 324 -5.30 -5.32 -16.28
CA THR A 324 -6.74 -5.40 -16.48
C THR A 324 -7.11 -6.79 -17.00
N VAL A 325 -8.24 -7.31 -16.57
CA VAL A 325 -8.71 -8.66 -16.86
C VAL A 325 -10.17 -8.61 -17.24
N ASN A 326 -10.49 -9.05 -18.44
CA ASN A 326 -11.86 -9.22 -18.89
C ASN A 326 -12.29 -10.66 -18.63
N MET A 327 -13.35 -10.83 -17.82
CA MET A 327 -13.83 -12.15 -17.37
C MET A 327 -14.93 -12.73 -18.26
N ASP A 328 -15.46 -11.93 -19.18
CA ASP A 328 -16.52 -12.25 -20.14
C ASP A 328 -15.98 -12.85 -21.45
N GLU A 329 -14.66 -12.91 -21.63
CA GLU A 329 -14.02 -13.47 -22.81
C GLU A 329 -13.41 -14.84 -22.53
N THR A 330 -13.33 -15.68 -23.57
CA THR A 330 -12.64 -16.98 -23.52
C THR A 330 -11.12 -16.75 -23.49
N THR A 331 -10.60 -16.47 -22.33
CA THR A 331 -9.22 -16.12 -22.09
C THR A 331 -8.54 -17.12 -21.14
N HIS A 332 -7.24 -16.94 -20.92
CA HIS A 332 -6.49 -17.79 -20.00
C HIS A 332 -6.88 -17.49 -18.56
N GLY A 333 -7.13 -18.55 -17.76
CA GLY A 333 -7.30 -18.46 -16.33
C GLY A 333 -5.96 -18.12 -15.64
N PHE A 334 -6.04 -17.54 -14.44
CA PHE A 334 -4.82 -17.27 -13.65
C PHE A 334 -4.39 -18.47 -12.83
N SER A 335 -3.12 -18.81 -12.90
CA SER A 335 -2.54 -19.74 -11.94
C SER A 335 -2.49 -19.10 -10.54
N ARG A 336 -2.51 -19.93 -9.50
CA ARG A 336 -2.35 -19.46 -8.11
C ARG A 336 -1.06 -18.69 -7.90
N LYS A 337 0.00 -18.99 -8.66
CA LYS A 337 1.27 -18.26 -8.58
C LYS A 337 1.12 -16.78 -8.91
N VAL A 338 0.23 -16.41 -9.82
CA VAL A 338 -0.09 -15.03 -10.19
C VAL A 338 -0.95 -14.39 -9.11
N ILE A 339 -2.06 -15.03 -8.73
CA ILE A 339 -3.00 -14.54 -7.71
C ILE A 339 -2.31 -14.29 -6.38
N ASP A 340 -1.42 -15.20 -5.96
CA ASP A 340 -0.69 -15.09 -4.69
C ASP A 340 0.27 -13.88 -4.65
N ARG A 341 0.71 -13.38 -5.81
CA ARG A 341 1.61 -12.24 -5.91
C ARG A 341 0.91 -10.91 -6.17
N ALA A 342 -0.33 -10.97 -6.62
CA ALA A 342 -1.14 -9.79 -6.89
C ALA A 342 -2.01 -9.38 -5.70
N LEU A 343 -2.47 -8.14 -5.72
CA LEU A 343 -3.64 -7.66 -5.00
C LEU A 343 -4.80 -7.66 -5.99
N SER A 344 -5.73 -8.62 -5.83
CA SER A 344 -6.79 -8.88 -6.80
C SER A 344 -8.05 -8.12 -6.44
N PHE A 345 -8.55 -7.29 -7.34
CA PHE A 345 -9.81 -6.56 -7.17
C PHE A 345 -10.88 -7.13 -8.09
N ASP A 346 -12.02 -7.51 -7.52
CA ASP A 346 -13.27 -7.57 -8.26
C ASP A 346 -13.73 -6.13 -8.51
N PHE A 347 -13.48 -5.62 -9.72
CA PHE A 347 -13.60 -4.21 -10.01
C PHE A 347 -15.04 -3.70 -9.83
N GLY A 348 -16.04 -4.52 -10.14
CA GLY A 348 -17.44 -4.18 -9.94
C GLY A 348 -17.83 -4.00 -8.48
N GLU A 349 -17.27 -4.82 -7.57
CA GLU A 349 -17.55 -4.75 -6.14
C GLU A 349 -16.81 -3.61 -5.43
N PHE A 350 -15.59 -3.31 -5.87
CA PHE A 350 -14.80 -2.23 -5.28
C PHE A 350 -15.11 -0.85 -5.86
N PHE A 351 -15.43 -0.80 -7.15
CA PHE A 351 -15.64 0.42 -7.92
C PHE A 351 -16.92 0.32 -8.77
N PRO A 352 -18.08 0.18 -8.14
CA PRO A 352 -19.36 -0.01 -8.85
C PRO A 352 -19.67 1.18 -9.74
N ASN A 353 -20.21 0.89 -10.92
CA ASN A 353 -20.76 1.89 -11.82
C ASN A 353 -22.17 2.25 -11.38
N ASP A 354 -22.35 3.44 -10.85
CA ASP A 354 -23.67 4.00 -10.57
C ASP A 354 -24.13 4.86 -11.76
N TYR A 355 -25.18 4.42 -12.42
CA TYR A 355 -25.72 5.14 -13.57
C TYR A 355 -26.36 6.48 -13.20
N ASP A 356 -26.87 6.60 -11.98
CA ASP A 356 -27.47 7.85 -11.49
C ASP A 356 -26.41 8.92 -11.24
N GLU A 357 -25.17 8.50 -10.94
CA GLU A 357 -24.02 9.38 -10.72
C GLU A 357 -23.24 9.70 -12.00
N PHE A 358 -23.64 9.21 -13.16
CA PHE A 358 -22.85 9.34 -14.40
C PHE A 358 -22.53 10.79 -14.79
N PHE A 359 -23.48 11.71 -14.64
CA PHE A 359 -23.31 13.14 -14.97
C PHE A 359 -22.84 13.99 -13.80
N ALA A 360 -23.07 13.54 -12.57
CA ALA A 360 -22.72 14.26 -11.35
C ALA A 360 -22.20 13.26 -10.28
N PRO A 361 -20.94 12.80 -10.42
CA PRO A 361 -20.38 11.86 -9.47
C PRO A 361 -20.29 12.48 -8.08
N ASN A 362 -20.76 11.76 -7.07
CA ASN A 362 -20.71 12.16 -5.66
C ASN A 362 -19.51 11.54 -4.93
N SER A 363 -18.81 10.63 -5.59
CA SER A 363 -17.66 9.91 -5.05
C SER A 363 -16.47 9.92 -6.00
N ARG A 364 -15.28 9.77 -5.44
CA ARG A 364 -14.03 9.62 -6.21
C ARG A 364 -13.17 8.52 -5.60
N HIS A 365 -12.25 8.01 -6.41
CA HIS A 365 -11.24 7.07 -5.96
C HIS A 365 -10.19 7.80 -5.11
N LYS A 366 -9.76 7.16 -4.02
CA LYS A 366 -8.61 7.65 -3.26
C LYS A 366 -7.33 7.50 -4.07
N SER A 367 -6.36 8.38 -3.85
CA SER A 367 -5.04 8.26 -4.44
C SER A 367 -4.31 7.06 -3.85
N LEU A 368 -3.77 6.20 -4.71
CA LEU A 368 -2.99 5.03 -4.32
C LEU A 368 -1.50 5.29 -4.55
N SER A 369 -0.66 4.70 -3.71
CA SER A 369 0.79 4.75 -3.82
C SER A 369 1.43 3.37 -3.65
N TYR A 370 2.71 3.28 -3.96
CA TYR A 370 3.48 2.04 -3.89
C TYR A 370 3.77 1.63 -2.44
N PRO A 371 3.94 0.31 -2.17
CA PRO A 371 4.28 -0.20 -0.85
C PRO A 371 5.72 0.16 -0.47
N ILE A 372 5.90 0.53 0.79
CA ILE A 372 7.19 0.91 1.38
C ILE A 372 7.70 -0.10 2.42
N LEU A 373 7.05 -1.25 2.51
CA LEU A 373 7.42 -2.35 3.40
C LEU A 373 7.37 -3.67 2.63
N SER A 374 8.24 -4.61 2.95
CA SER A 374 8.19 -6.01 2.49
C SER A 374 7.71 -6.95 3.58
N HIS A 375 7.96 -6.63 4.83
CA HIS A 375 7.51 -7.38 5.99
C HIS A 375 6.96 -6.41 7.04
N ALA A 376 5.85 -6.80 7.69
CA ALA A 376 5.31 -6.07 8.82
C ALA A 376 6.03 -6.51 10.10
N THR A 377 6.47 -5.56 10.90
CA THR A 377 6.97 -5.78 12.26
C THR A 377 5.91 -5.41 13.29
N GLN A 378 6.08 -5.83 14.53
CA GLN A 378 5.16 -5.44 15.60
C GLN A 378 5.16 -3.92 15.81
N ALA A 379 6.31 -3.26 15.64
CA ALA A 379 6.43 -1.82 15.79
C ALA A 379 5.62 -1.04 14.73
N ASP A 380 5.45 -1.58 13.53
CA ASP A 380 4.65 -0.95 12.47
C ASP A 380 3.15 -0.93 12.82
N LEU A 381 2.70 -1.81 13.72
CA LEU A 381 1.31 -1.91 14.16
C LEU A 381 0.99 -1.00 15.35
N ASP A 382 1.98 -0.48 16.05
CA ASP A 382 1.83 0.33 17.28
C ASP A 382 0.88 1.55 17.10
N SER A 383 0.69 2.01 15.86
CA SER A 383 -0.21 3.12 15.51
C SER A 383 -1.60 2.68 15.05
N THR A 384 -1.92 1.38 15.08
CA THR A 384 -3.19 0.83 14.62
C THR A 384 -4.08 0.39 15.80
N PHE A 385 -5.35 0.09 15.53
CA PHE A 385 -6.26 -0.50 16.52
C PHE A 385 -5.83 -1.92 16.97
N ASP A 386 -5.04 -2.63 16.18
CA ASP A 386 -4.48 -3.95 16.47
C ASP A 386 -2.98 -3.86 16.78
N LEU A 387 -2.65 -3.21 17.90
CA LEU A 387 -1.31 -2.78 18.32
C LEU A 387 -0.23 -3.88 18.27
N ASP A 388 -0.61 -5.12 18.52
CA ASP A 388 0.30 -6.28 18.54
C ASP A 388 0.02 -7.29 17.42
N GLY A 389 -0.91 -6.97 16.52
CA GLY A 389 -1.34 -7.83 15.41
C GLY A 389 -2.11 -9.08 15.85
N LYS A 390 -2.37 -9.24 17.15
CA LYS A 390 -2.94 -10.48 17.70
C LYS A 390 -4.36 -10.73 17.24
N LYS A 391 -5.19 -9.68 17.18
CA LYS A 391 -6.57 -9.81 16.69
C LYS A 391 -6.59 -10.34 15.25
N SER A 392 -5.73 -9.80 14.39
CA SER A 392 -5.64 -10.20 12.99
C SER A 392 -4.98 -11.57 12.80
N ILE A 393 -4.02 -11.93 13.64
CA ILE A 393 -3.44 -13.29 13.66
C ILE A 393 -4.51 -14.31 14.05
N ASP A 394 -5.31 -14.04 15.07
CA ASP A 394 -6.38 -14.94 15.52
C ASP A 394 -7.53 -15.01 14.50
N PHE A 395 -7.87 -13.89 13.87
CA PHE A 395 -8.77 -13.86 12.72
C PHE A 395 -8.29 -14.78 11.60
N LEU A 396 -7.03 -14.62 11.15
CA LEU A 396 -6.49 -15.42 10.07
C LEU A 396 -6.39 -16.91 10.43
N LYS A 397 -6.05 -17.24 11.67
CA LYS A 397 -6.09 -18.64 12.17
C LYS A 397 -7.48 -19.22 12.09
N SER A 398 -8.50 -18.44 12.45
CA SER A 398 -9.90 -18.88 12.39
C SER A 398 -10.33 -19.14 10.94
N VAL A 399 -10.03 -18.23 10.01
CA VAL A 399 -10.26 -18.42 8.58
C VAL A 399 -9.51 -19.67 8.08
N ASN A 400 -8.22 -19.80 8.41
CA ASN A 400 -7.42 -20.92 7.97
C ASN A 400 -7.86 -22.27 8.57
N SER A 401 -8.50 -22.28 9.73
CA SER A 401 -9.08 -23.49 10.30
C SER A 401 -10.19 -24.09 9.43
N VAL A 402 -10.95 -23.23 8.72
CA VAL A 402 -11.96 -23.65 7.73
C VAL A 402 -11.30 -24.15 6.44
N LEU A 403 -10.20 -23.51 6.03
CA LEU A 403 -9.47 -23.84 4.80
C LEU A 403 -8.50 -25.02 4.95
N LYS A 404 -8.26 -25.48 6.19
CA LYS A 404 -7.29 -26.54 6.49
C LYS A 404 -7.60 -27.84 5.74
N ASN A 405 -6.54 -28.49 5.26
CA ASN A 405 -6.62 -29.71 4.45
C ASN A 405 -7.34 -29.53 3.10
N THR A 406 -7.54 -28.30 2.66
CA THR A 406 -8.00 -27.98 1.30
C THR A 406 -6.85 -27.39 0.47
N PRO A 407 -6.96 -27.36 -0.85
CA PRO A 407 -5.98 -26.68 -1.68
C PRO A 407 -5.90 -25.16 -1.43
N PHE A 408 -6.78 -24.59 -0.62
CA PHE A 408 -6.90 -23.14 -0.34
C PHE A 408 -6.25 -22.73 0.98
N GLU A 409 -5.66 -23.67 1.71
CA GLU A 409 -4.97 -23.41 2.97
C GLU A 409 -3.95 -22.28 2.83
N LEU A 410 -3.92 -21.39 3.84
CA LEU A 410 -3.08 -20.20 3.86
C LEU A 410 -1.76 -20.48 4.58
N ALA A 411 -0.70 -19.82 4.15
CA ALA A 411 0.64 -19.91 4.74
C ALA A 411 1.11 -18.55 5.26
N TYR A 412 2.33 -18.46 5.77
CA TYR A 412 2.94 -17.25 6.34
C TYR A 412 2.87 -16.01 5.45
N ARG A 413 2.93 -16.18 4.13
CA ARG A 413 2.77 -15.06 3.19
C ARG A 413 1.44 -14.35 3.39
N ALA A 414 0.34 -15.08 3.54
CA ALA A 414 -0.98 -14.49 3.75
C ALA A 414 -1.05 -13.70 5.06
N LEU A 415 -0.37 -14.17 6.12
CA LEU A 415 -0.29 -13.43 7.38
C LEU A 415 0.47 -12.11 7.19
N ASN A 416 1.65 -12.15 6.57
CA ASN A 416 2.42 -10.93 6.31
C ASN A 416 1.61 -9.93 5.46
N GLU A 417 0.91 -10.39 4.45
CA GLU A 417 0.07 -9.54 3.60
C GLU A 417 -1.12 -8.92 4.35
N LEU A 418 -1.74 -9.67 5.26
CA LEU A 418 -2.79 -9.12 6.13
C LEU A 418 -2.23 -8.03 7.04
N LEU A 419 -1.09 -8.28 7.69
CA LEU A 419 -0.45 -7.30 8.56
C LEU A 419 0.00 -6.05 7.77
N LEU A 420 0.56 -6.22 6.57
CA LEU A 420 0.89 -5.10 5.67
C LEU A 420 -0.35 -4.31 5.25
N ALA A 421 -1.49 -4.97 5.01
CA ALA A 421 -2.75 -4.28 4.72
C ALA A 421 -3.23 -3.44 5.91
N ILE A 422 -3.05 -3.93 7.14
CA ILE A 422 -3.38 -3.19 8.37
C ILE A 422 -2.45 -1.99 8.53
N VAL A 423 -1.13 -2.19 8.37
CA VAL A 423 -0.16 -1.09 8.43
C VAL A 423 -0.45 -0.04 7.36
N SER A 424 -0.84 -0.46 6.15
CA SER A 424 -1.18 0.46 5.05
C SER A 424 -2.48 1.23 5.29
N ALA A 425 -3.50 0.57 5.85
CA ALA A 425 -4.82 1.16 6.08
C ALA A 425 -4.93 1.94 7.38
N GLN A 426 -4.02 1.70 8.35
CA GLN A 426 -3.99 2.37 9.66
C GLN A 426 -5.36 2.42 10.37
N PRO A 427 -6.08 1.28 10.57
CA PRO A 427 -7.38 1.28 11.22
C PRO A 427 -7.28 1.81 12.64
N GLN A 428 -8.22 2.71 13.01
CA GLN A 428 -8.24 3.37 14.31
C GLN A 428 -9.33 2.82 15.25
N ASP A 429 -10.22 2.01 14.70
CA ASP A 429 -11.33 1.39 15.40
C ASP A 429 -11.61 -0.02 14.86
N ILE A 430 -12.42 -0.77 15.59
CA ILE A 430 -12.76 -2.16 15.22
C ILE A 430 -13.52 -2.25 13.89
N LYS A 431 -14.34 -1.27 13.55
CA LYS A 431 -15.13 -1.27 12.33
C LYS A 431 -14.24 -1.10 11.10
N THR A 432 -13.25 -0.21 11.19
CA THR A 432 -12.24 -0.02 10.15
C THR A 432 -11.28 -1.22 10.07
N LEU A 433 -10.92 -1.83 11.20
CA LEU A 433 -10.13 -3.07 11.20
C LEU A 433 -10.88 -4.21 10.49
N HIS A 434 -12.17 -4.39 10.79
CA HIS A 434 -13.02 -5.36 10.10
C HIS A 434 -13.15 -5.05 8.60
N ALA A 435 -13.16 -3.77 8.21
CA ALA A 435 -13.14 -3.38 6.81
C ALA A 435 -11.84 -3.80 6.10
N VAL A 436 -10.68 -3.72 6.77
CA VAL A 436 -9.41 -4.22 6.24
C VAL A 436 -9.45 -5.74 6.07
N TRP A 437 -9.99 -6.46 7.06
CA TRP A 437 -10.12 -7.93 6.97
C TRP A 437 -11.08 -8.35 5.84
N ASP A 438 -12.19 -7.65 5.68
CA ASP A 438 -13.14 -7.90 4.60
C ASP A 438 -12.52 -7.67 3.21
N ASP A 439 -11.81 -6.57 3.03
CA ASP A 439 -11.08 -6.30 1.77
C ASP A 439 -9.92 -7.28 1.55
N PHE A 440 -9.23 -7.71 2.61
CA PHE A 440 -8.22 -8.77 2.51
C PHE A 440 -8.82 -10.11 2.05
N LEU A 441 -9.99 -10.48 2.58
CA LEU A 441 -10.70 -11.68 2.11
C LEU A 441 -11.01 -11.58 0.63
N MET A 442 -11.52 -10.43 0.17
CA MET A 442 -11.84 -10.16 -1.23
C MET A 442 -10.61 -10.19 -2.15
N CYS A 443 -9.50 -9.63 -1.70
CA CYS A 443 -8.31 -9.46 -2.55
C CYS A 443 -7.37 -10.68 -2.53
N LYS A 444 -7.41 -11.52 -1.49
CA LYS A 444 -6.38 -12.55 -1.27
C LYS A 444 -6.92 -13.95 -0.99
N VAL A 445 -8.02 -14.08 -0.30
CA VAL A 445 -8.54 -15.39 0.12
C VAL A 445 -9.53 -15.95 -0.90
N LEU A 446 -10.60 -15.20 -1.16
CA LEU A 446 -11.66 -15.62 -2.07
C LEU A 446 -11.19 -15.86 -3.51
N PRO A 447 -10.26 -15.05 -4.10
CA PRO A 447 -9.78 -15.27 -5.47
C PRO A 447 -9.09 -16.62 -5.70
N ARG A 448 -8.69 -17.31 -4.63
CA ARG A 448 -8.07 -18.64 -4.68
C ARG A 448 -9.08 -19.79 -4.66
N ILE A 449 -10.33 -19.48 -4.27
CA ILE A 449 -11.39 -20.48 -4.08
C ILE A 449 -12.13 -20.70 -5.39
N GLU A 450 -11.98 -21.92 -5.94
CA GLU A 450 -12.64 -22.35 -7.16
C GLU A 450 -12.82 -23.86 -7.14
N GLY A 451 -13.88 -24.36 -7.70
CA GLY A 451 -14.09 -25.80 -7.87
C GLY A 451 -15.56 -26.21 -7.90
N ASP A 452 -15.74 -27.50 -7.98
CA ASP A 452 -17.00 -28.19 -7.92
C ASP A 452 -17.39 -28.61 -6.49
N GLN A 453 -18.52 -29.25 -6.36
CA GLN A 453 -19.02 -29.77 -5.08
C GLN A 453 -18.09 -30.82 -4.46
N ASP A 454 -17.34 -31.59 -5.25
CA ASP A 454 -16.38 -32.55 -4.72
C ASP A 454 -15.20 -31.85 -4.04
N LYS A 455 -14.74 -30.74 -4.61
CA LYS A 455 -13.61 -29.96 -4.09
C LYS A 455 -14.00 -29.04 -2.94
N LEU A 456 -15.21 -28.48 -2.97
CA LEU A 456 -15.70 -27.52 -1.97
C LEU A 456 -16.57 -28.19 -0.88
N GLY A 457 -16.89 -29.47 -1.02
CA GLY A 457 -17.72 -30.23 -0.09
C GLY A 457 -19.21 -29.92 -0.21
N ASN A 458 -20.01 -30.85 0.31
CA ASN A 458 -21.48 -30.75 0.36
C ASN A 458 -21.96 -30.77 1.81
N ASN A 459 -22.93 -29.91 2.14
CA ASN A 459 -23.69 -29.85 3.39
C ASN A 459 -22.91 -30.02 4.72
N PRO A 460 -22.27 -28.99 5.26
CA PRO A 460 -22.11 -27.67 4.69
C PRO A 460 -20.90 -27.57 3.75
N SER A 461 -21.01 -26.74 2.71
CA SER A 461 -19.92 -26.44 1.81
C SER A 461 -18.81 -25.63 2.52
N LEU A 462 -17.64 -25.53 1.89
CA LEU A 462 -16.55 -24.66 2.37
C LEU A 462 -17.00 -23.20 2.47
N LEU A 463 -17.81 -22.74 1.52
CA LEU A 463 -18.33 -21.36 1.47
C LEU A 463 -19.33 -21.10 2.59
N GLU A 464 -20.22 -22.06 2.89
CA GLU A 464 -21.16 -21.96 4.04
C GLU A 464 -20.40 -21.89 5.36
N LYS A 465 -19.41 -22.77 5.58
CA LYS A 465 -18.58 -22.75 6.80
C LYS A 465 -17.83 -21.42 6.96
N LEU A 466 -17.32 -20.89 5.86
CA LEU A 466 -16.63 -19.58 5.84
C LEU A 466 -17.61 -18.44 6.14
N SER A 467 -18.81 -18.46 5.55
CA SER A 467 -19.89 -17.50 5.81
C SER A 467 -20.28 -17.47 7.28
N ASP A 468 -20.51 -18.64 7.90
CA ASP A 468 -20.89 -18.75 9.32
C ASP A 468 -19.78 -18.23 10.25
N LEU A 469 -18.53 -18.57 9.96
CA LEU A 469 -17.39 -18.05 10.71
C LEU A 469 -17.30 -16.52 10.64
N LEU A 470 -17.41 -15.96 9.43
CA LEU A 470 -17.28 -14.52 9.21
C LEU A 470 -18.44 -13.74 9.83
N LYS A 471 -19.67 -14.25 9.72
CA LYS A 471 -20.84 -13.68 10.41
C LYS A 471 -20.62 -13.61 11.91
N LYS A 472 -20.08 -14.68 12.52
CA LYS A 472 -19.78 -14.70 13.96
C LYS A 472 -18.66 -13.72 14.32
N THR A 473 -17.65 -13.57 13.47
CA THR A 473 -16.47 -12.73 13.71
C THR A 473 -16.80 -11.24 13.58
N PHE A 474 -17.52 -10.87 12.52
CA PHE A 474 -17.84 -9.47 12.22
C PHE A 474 -19.06 -8.96 13.02
N GLY A 475 -19.95 -9.87 13.46
CA GLY A 475 -21.22 -9.54 14.09
C GLY A 475 -22.31 -9.15 13.08
N ASP A 476 -23.58 -9.25 13.53
CA ASP A 476 -24.74 -9.06 12.64
C ASP A 476 -24.82 -7.67 12.01
N ASP A 477 -24.41 -6.62 12.72
CA ASP A 477 -24.45 -5.25 12.23
C ASP A 477 -23.50 -5.03 11.04
N PHE A 478 -22.28 -5.56 11.12
CA PHE A 478 -21.32 -5.47 10.03
C PHE A 478 -21.68 -6.42 8.88
N TRP A 479 -22.12 -7.63 9.21
CA TRP A 479 -22.40 -8.67 8.23
C TRP A 479 -23.63 -8.40 7.39
N SER A 480 -24.72 -7.89 7.98
CA SER A 480 -26.05 -7.87 7.36
C SER A 480 -26.50 -6.51 6.81
N LYS A 481 -25.93 -5.39 7.30
CA LYS A 481 -26.34 -4.05 6.88
C LYS A 481 -25.75 -3.67 5.52
N GLU A 482 -26.51 -2.89 4.73
CA GLU A 482 -26.08 -2.36 3.44
C GLU A 482 -25.01 -1.25 3.57
N GLN A 483 -25.02 -0.52 4.69
CA GLN A 483 -24.05 0.52 5.03
C GLN A 483 -23.29 0.11 6.30
N ALA A 484 -22.60 -1.03 6.21
CA ALA A 484 -22.02 -1.68 7.38
C ALA A 484 -20.64 -1.13 7.76
N ARG A 485 -19.82 -0.76 6.77
CA ARG A 485 -18.40 -0.49 6.96
C ARG A 485 -17.88 0.66 6.08
N PRO A 486 -16.77 1.34 6.48
CA PRO A 486 -16.16 2.35 5.61
C PRO A 486 -15.57 1.72 4.34
N ASP A 487 -15.67 2.44 3.23
CA ASP A 487 -14.95 2.13 2.00
C ASP A 487 -13.49 2.62 2.13
N LEU A 488 -12.54 1.70 1.96
CA LEU A 488 -11.11 2.03 2.10
C LEU A 488 -10.52 2.65 0.82
N TYR A 489 -11.18 2.50 -0.33
CA TYR A 489 -10.65 2.88 -1.65
C TYR A 489 -11.38 4.05 -2.31
N ARG A 490 -12.55 4.45 -1.78
CA ARG A 490 -13.34 5.57 -2.29
C ARG A 490 -13.68 6.55 -1.19
N GLU A 491 -13.92 7.79 -1.58
CA GLU A 491 -14.35 8.88 -0.70
C GLU A 491 -15.40 9.74 -1.39
N ARG A 492 -16.25 10.42 -0.61
CA ARG A 492 -17.21 11.39 -1.13
C ARG A 492 -16.48 12.62 -1.67
N ILE A 493 -17.02 13.19 -2.74
CA ILE A 493 -16.63 14.50 -3.24
C ILE A 493 -17.35 15.54 -2.36
N THR A 494 -16.57 16.27 -1.57
CA THR A 494 -17.05 17.30 -0.64
C THR A 494 -16.32 18.60 -0.90
N ALA A 495 -16.80 19.72 -0.33
CA ALA A 495 -16.08 20.99 -0.37
C ALA A 495 -14.72 20.89 0.35
N ASP A 496 -13.75 21.72 -0.05
CA ASP A 496 -12.34 21.61 0.39
C ASP A 496 -12.12 21.67 1.90
N ASN A 497 -13.06 22.21 2.70
CA ASN A 497 -12.96 22.34 4.15
C ASN A 497 -13.93 21.43 4.93
N THR A 498 -14.40 20.36 4.30
CA THR A 498 -15.32 19.43 4.95
C THR A 498 -14.55 18.45 5.85
N ALA A 499 -15.11 18.10 7.00
CA ALA A 499 -14.52 17.13 7.92
C ALA A 499 -14.29 15.77 7.23
N ASP A 500 -13.22 15.06 7.60
CA ASP A 500 -12.88 13.79 6.97
C ASP A 500 -13.94 12.71 7.19
N GLU A 501 -14.68 12.79 8.28
CA GLU A 501 -15.81 11.90 8.57
C GLU A 501 -16.92 12.02 7.51
N ASP A 502 -17.18 13.22 7.00
CA ASP A 502 -18.18 13.45 5.95
C ASP A 502 -17.75 12.90 4.59
N LYS A 503 -16.46 12.63 4.41
CA LYS A 503 -15.91 12.01 3.19
C LYS A 503 -16.05 10.49 3.19
N ILE A 504 -16.36 9.88 4.34
CA ILE A 504 -16.48 8.43 4.47
C ILE A 504 -17.72 7.94 3.71
N ILE A 505 -17.49 6.98 2.83
CA ILE A 505 -18.56 6.21 2.18
C ILE A 505 -18.75 4.93 2.99
N LEU A 506 -19.98 4.63 3.36
CA LEU A 506 -20.33 3.36 3.99
C LEU A 506 -20.85 2.39 2.93
N VAL A 507 -20.34 1.16 2.95
CA VAL A 507 -20.68 0.08 2.02
C VAL A 507 -21.05 -1.20 2.78
N ALA A 508 -21.69 -2.14 2.10
CA ALA A 508 -21.97 -3.47 2.63
C ALA A 508 -20.68 -4.30 2.80
N CYS A 509 -20.75 -5.36 3.57
CA CYS A 509 -19.69 -6.37 3.67
C CYS A 509 -19.50 -7.05 2.30
N ARG A 510 -18.37 -6.80 1.63
CA ARG A 510 -18.08 -7.31 0.28
C ARG A 510 -17.91 -8.82 0.25
N SER A 511 -17.21 -9.38 1.22
CA SER A 511 -17.02 -10.83 1.29
C SER A 511 -18.34 -11.57 1.49
N ARG A 512 -19.32 -11.02 2.23
CA ARG A 512 -20.67 -11.57 2.33
C ARG A 512 -21.34 -11.67 0.96
N ILE A 513 -21.36 -10.57 0.23
CA ILE A 513 -21.99 -10.51 -1.10
C ILE A 513 -21.34 -11.54 -2.01
N LYS A 514 -20.02 -11.57 -2.02
CA LYS A 514 -19.25 -12.45 -2.90
C LYS A 514 -19.41 -13.93 -2.55
N ILE A 515 -19.35 -14.29 -1.28
CA ILE A 515 -19.55 -15.68 -0.83
C ILE A 515 -20.95 -16.16 -1.18
N ASN A 516 -21.99 -15.34 -0.95
CA ASN A 516 -23.35 -15.70 -1.33
C ASN A 516 -23.48 -15.93 -2.83
N TRP A 517 -22.93 -15.07 -3.66
CA TRP A 517 -22.91 -15.22 -5.10
C TRP A 517 -22.16 -16.50 -5.56
N MET A 518 -21.01 -16.79 -4.93
CA MET A 518 -20.25 -18.03 -5.21
C MET A 518 -21.04 -19.27 -4.80
N GLN A 519 -21.74 -19.25 -3.66
CA GLN A 519 -22.59 -20.35 -3.19
C GLN A 519 -23.77 -20.58 -4.14
N GLU A 520 -24.46 -19.52 -4.56
CA GLU A 520 -25.55 -19.65 -5.54
C GLU A 520 -25.09 -20.27 -6.87
N ARG A 521 -23.88 -19.94 -7.34
CA ARG A 521 -23.30 -20.57 -8.54
C ARG A 521 -23.01 -22.04 -8.31
N LEU A 522 -22.43 -22.38 -7.15
CA LEU A 522 -22.14 -23.77 -6.80
C LEU A 522 -23.43 -24.61 -6.79
N ASP A 523 -24.49 -24.07 -6.22
CA ASP A 523 -25.81 -24.75 -6.12
C ASP A 523 -26.47 -24.91 -7.51
N LYS A 524 -26.39 -23.89 -8.37
CA LYS A 524 -27.05 -23.88 -9.68
C LYS A 524 -26.26 -24.60 -10.76
N ALA A 525 -24.93 -24.42 -10.77
CA ALA A 525 -24.05 -24.89 -11.84
C ALA A 525 -23.11 -26.03 -11.40
N SER A 526 -23.18 -26.47 -10.12
CA SER A 526 -22.27 -27.45 -9.51
C SER A 526 -20.78 -27.07 -9.59
N PHE A 527 -20.47 -25.83 -9.93
CA PHE A 527 -19.14 -25.26 -10.00
C PHE A 527 -19.18 -23.78 -9.66
N THR A 528 -18.16 -23.31 -8.98
CA THR A 528 -17.99 -21.88 -8.69
C THR A 528 -16.53 -21.47 -8.76
N SER A 529 -16.34 -20.18 -9.04
CA SER A 529 -15.06 -19.48 -8.91
C SER A 529 -15.32 -18.08 -8.34
N PHE A 530 -14.30 -17.43 -7.79
CA PHE A 530 -14.40 -16.02 -7.39
C PHE A 530 -14.70 -15.11 -8.58
N TRP A 531 -14.16 -15.45 -9.73
CA TRP A 531 -14.32 -14.67 -10.96
C TRP A 531 -15.67 -14.99 -11.62
N PRO A 532 -16.30 -13.99 -12.26
CA PRO A 532 -17.58 -14.17 -12.97
C PRO A 532 -17.60 -15.28 -14.00
#